data_431ac157ba5f79c64c31ecfaf9fce4fd
#
_entry.id   431ac157ba5f79c64c31ecfaf9fce4fd
#
_cell.length_a   1.000
_cell.length_b   1.000
_cell.length_c   1.000
_cell.angle_alpha   90.00
_cell.angle_beta   90.00
_cell.angle_gamma   90.00
#
_symmetry.space_group_name_H-M   'P 1'
#
loop_
_entity.id
_entity.type
_entity.pdbx_description
1 polymer ?
#
loop_
_entity_poly.entity_id
_entity_poly.type
_entity_poly.pdbx_seq_one_letter_code
_entity_poly.pdbx_strand_id
1 'polypeptide(L)'
;MEKKKLLYVSPFPPEKSGISDYSEILVYQLRDKYEITLLIDNYKLTNKKMYDDFEVVIYWKDRIEFEKFDYILYNIGNNPFYHSYIYELCLKHPGMVILHDCVLYYLVAGYYEKKELAFSKIYEQYGLEGLLKAKFAMNDGRESLLECDELAAEFPLNIELAESGNKIMVHSEFAKKKIKVFTDHVRKINMIPQISTEYVQIDKKKLFSRYNIPEDAFVIASFGVIAPTKLNHVICQTVYKLSKQLEQKICYVMVGEGDYVDQYVDNEIVFKTGFVDMNEFDNFVAYSNLVMNLRYPSMGETSAALIKILQMGKTCLINDDGWFAEVPEKCAVKIPVEGIEEQVLEKIKYLISHPQECLRIGNCAKEYIEKEHDPQKIVEEISEFLEEEI
;
A
#
# COMPACT_ATOMS: atom_id res chain seq x y z
N MET A 1 -18.09 -29.63 -11.74
CA MET A 1 -16.77 -30.09 -11.31
C MET A 1 -16.58 -29.68 -9.86
N GLU A 2 -15.91 -30.49 -9.08
CA GLU A 2 -15.53 -30.11 -7.72
C GLU A 2 -14.53 -28.95 -7.78
N LYS A 3 -14.70 -27.96 -6.89
CA LYS A 3 -13.78 -26.80 -6.87
C LYS A 3 -12.40 -27.27 -6.40
N LYS A 4 -11.35 -26.67 -6.95
CA LYS A 4 -9.98 -26.86 -6.47
C LYS A 4 -9.81 -26.24 -5.08
N LYS A 5 -9.01 -26.87 -4.23
CA LYS A 5 -8.76 -26.44 -2.86
C LYS A 5 -7.61 -25.46 -2.81
N LEU A 6 -7.88 -24.27 -2.26
CA LEU A 6 -6.92 -23.19 -2.13
C LEU A 6 -6.65 -22.88 -0.66
N LEU A 7 -5.40 -22.98 -0.23
CA LEU A 7 -4.96 -22.42 1.04
C LEU A 7 -4.56 -20.95 0.81
N TYR A 8 -5.30 -20.02 1.43
CA TYR A 8 -5.07 -18.60 1.34
C TYR A 8 -4.43 -18.07 2.63
N VAL A 9 -3.18 -17.64 2.57
CA VAL A 9 -2.35 -17.25 3.72
C VAL A 9 -2.12 -15.74 3.71
N SER A 10 -2.72 -15.04 4.67
CA SER A 10 -2.68 -13.57 4.71
C SER A 10 -3.04 -13.02 6.09
N PRO A 11 -2.64 -11.79 6.43
CA PRO A 11 -3.34 -11.02 7.44
C PRO A 11 -4.74 -10.64 6.97
N PHE A 12 -5.69 -10.54 7.92
CA PHE A 12 -7.05 -10.06 7.74
C PHE A 12 -7.42 -9.10 8.88
N PRO A 13 -8.48 -8.28 8.78
CA PRO A 13 -8.95 -7.50 9.91
C PRO A 13 -9.23 -8.37 11.15
N PRO A 14 -8.76 -8.00 12.36
CA PRO A 14 -8.43 -6.64 12.83
C PRO A 14 -6.99 -6.16 12.59
N GLU A 15 -6.15 -6.92 11.89
CA GLU A 15 -4.80 -6.48 11.60
C GLU A 15 -4.82 -5.19 10.76
N LYS A 16 -4.21 -4.12 11.29
CA LYS A 16 -4.23 -2.77 10.68
C LYS A 16 -3.23 -2.68 9.51
N SER A 17 -3.57 -3.31 8.41
CA SER A 17 -2.77 -3.35 7.19
C SER A 17 -3.66 -3.21 5.97
N GLY A 18 -3.24 -2.45 4.97
CA GLY A 18 -3.94 -2.39 3.68
C GLY A 18 -4.02 -3.75 2.97
N ILE A 19 -3.09 -4.67 3.30
CA ILE A 19 -3.12 -6.05 2.80
C ILE A 19 -4.26 -6.85 3.44
N SER A 20 -4.61 -6.56 4.70
CA SER A 20 -5.75 -7.19 5.37
C SER A 20 -7.06 -6.88 4.67
N ASP A 21 -7.31 -5.61 4.35
CA ASP A 21 -8.50 -5.18 3.61
C ASP A 21 -8.51 -5.74 2.18
N TYR A 22 -7.36 -5.70 1.50
CA TYR A 22 -7.19 -6.29 0.17
C TYR A 22 -7.53 -7.78 0.16
N SER A 23 -7.04 -8.52 1.14
CA SER A 23 -7.25 -9.97 1.25
C SER A 23 -8.69 -10.33 1.49
N GLU A 24 -9.41 -9.58 2.34
CA GLU A 24 -10.83 -9.78 2.55
C GLU A 24 -11.62 -9.59 1.24
N ILE A 25 -11.29 -8.59 0.44
CA ILE A 25 -11.92 -8.38 -0.87
C ILE A 25 -11.60 -9.53 -1.83
N LEU A 26 -10.32 -9.91 -1.93
CA LEU A 26 -9.87 -10.89 -2.90
C LEU A 26 -10.44 -12.29 -2.62
N VAL A 27 -10.50 -12.75 -1.37
CA VAL A 27 -11.06 -14.08 -1.06
C VAL A 27 -12.53 -14.20 -1.43
N TYR A 28 -13.32 -13.12 -1.26
CA TYR A 28 -14.72 -13.11 -1.70
C TYR A 28 -14.88 -13.15 -3.22
N GLN A 29 -13.91 -12.64 -3.97
CA GLN A 29 -13.91 -12.76 -5.43
C GLN A 29 -13.46 -14.14 -5.90
N LEU A 30 -12.50 -14.77 -5.20
CA LEU A 30 -11.97 -16.10 -5.56
C LEU A 30 -12.89 -17.25 -5.16
N ARG A 31 -13.79 -17.08 -4.18
CA ARG A 31 -14.64 -18.14 -3.63
C ARG A 31 -15.54 -18.84 -4.66
N ASP A 32 -15.85 -18.16 -5.77
CA ASP A 32 -16.68 -18.76 -6.81
C ASP A 32 -15.89 -19.80 -7.64
N LYS A 33 -14.55 -19.68 -7.67
CA LYS A 33 -13.65 -20.58 -8.40
C LYS A 33 -13.05 -21.67 -7.50
N TYR A 34 -12.76 -21.35 -6.24
CA TYR A 34 -12.04 -22.24 -5.33
C TYR A 34 -12.82 -22.56 -4.06
N GLU A 35 -12.54 -23.75 -3.46
CA GLU A 35 -12.83 -24.07 -2.07
C GLU A 35 -11.69 -23.52 -1.22
N ILE A 36 -11.95 -22.44 -0.46
CA ILE A 36 -10.89 -21.65 0.19
C ILE A 36 -10.84 -21.96 1.68
N THR A 37 -9.65 -22.31 2.17
CA THR A 37 -9.29 -22.34 3.60
C THR A 37 -8.41 -21.13 3.89
N LEU A 38 -8.77 -20.30 4.87
CA LEU A 38 -8.00 -19.16 5.32
C LEU A 38 -7.01 -19.58 6.40
N LEU A 39 -5.72 -19.30 6.20
CA LEU A 39 -4.70 -19.49 7.22
C LEU A 39 -4.28 -18.15 7.79
N ILE A 40 -4.54 -17.94 9.08
CA ILE A 40 -4.27 -16.71 9.81
C ILE A 40 -3.33 -16.95 11.01
N ASP A 41 -2.77 -15.88 11.56
CA ASP A 41 -2.05 -15.92 12.84
C ASP A 41 -3.02 -16.05 14.03
N ASN A 42 -2.52 -15.94 15.24
CA ASN A 42 -3.26 -16.15 16.48
C ASN A 42 -4.19 -14.96 16.87
N TYR A 43 -5.16 -14.67 16.04
CA TYR A 43 -6.21 -13.67 16.32
C TYR A 43 -7.58 -14.14 15.84
N LYS A 44 -8.62 -13.33 16.06
CA LYS A 44 -9.97 -13.58 15.58
C LYS A 44 -10.35 -12.58 14.52
N LEU A 45 -10.95 -13.03 13.43
CA LEU A 45 -11.46 -12.16 12.38
C LEU A 45 -12.55 -11.23 12.90
N THR A 46 -12.50 -9.97 12.50
CA THR A 46 -13.52 -8.96 12.84
C THR A 46 -14.84 -9.26 12.13
N ASN A 47 -14.77 -9.62 10.84
CA ASN A 47 -15.92 -10.03 10.05
C ASN A 47 -16.29 -11.48 10.38
N LYS A 48 -17.29 -11.65 11.26
CA LYS A 48 -17.74 -12.98 11.68
C LYS A 48 -18.32 -13.84 10.56
N LYS A 49 -18.85 -13.20 9.50
CA LYS A 49 -19.39 -13.91 8.35
C LYS A 49 -18.32 -14.74 7.62
N MET A 50 -17.05 -14.35 7.73
CA MET A 50 -15.95 -15.13 7.13
C MET A 50 -15.83 -16.53 7.73
N TYR A 51 -16.24 -16.76 9.00
CA TYR A 51 -16.30 -18.10 9.60
C TYR A 51 -17.46 -18.97 9.07
N ASP A 52 -18.50 -18.33 8.52
CA ASP A 52 -19.62 -19.04 7.88
C ASP A 52 -19.31 -19.35 6.41
N ASP A 53 -18.55 -18.46 5.76
CA ASP A 53 -18.24 -18.54 4.33
C ASP A 53 -16.96 -19.34 4.01
N PHE A 54 -16.02 -19.49 4.97
CA PHE A 54 -14.70 -20.10 4.77
C PHE A 54 -14.29 -20.98 5.96
N GLU A 55 -13.54 -22.05 5.71
CA GLU A 55 -12.77 -22.73 6.75
C GLU A 55 -11.62 -21.81 7.21
N VAL A 56 -11.46 -21.63 8.54
CA VAL A 56 -10.42 -20.76 9.12
C VAL A 56 -9.51 -21.59 10.00
N VAL A 57 -8.23 -21.62 9.67
CA VAL A 57 -7.17 -22.34 10.36
C VAL A 57 -6.22 -21.34 11.02
N ILE A 58 -5.82 -21.60 12.27
CA ILE A 58 -4.91 -20.76 13.05
C ILE A 58 -3.53 -21.40 13.08
N TYR A 59 -2.53 -20.71 12.53
CA TYR A 59 -1.16 -21.22 12.33
C TYR A 59 -0.52 -21.86 13.56
N TRP A 60 -0.66 -21.23 14.73
CA TRP A 60 -0.01 -21.72 15.96
C TRP A 60 -0.80 -22.78 16.74
N LYS A 61 -2.04 -23.06 16.33
CA LYS A 61 -2.95 -23.96 17.07
C LYS A 61 -3.32 -25.19 16.30
N ASP A 62 -3.48 -25.08 15.00
CA ASP A 62 -4.06 -26.11 14.16
C ASP A 62 -2.96 -26.84 13.37
N ARG A 63 -3.16 -28.13 13.13
CA ARG A 63 -2.30 -28.90 12.24
C ARG A 63 -2.70 -28.63 10.80
N ILE A 64 -1.77 -28.17 10.00
CA ILE A 64 -1.99 -27.90 8.59
C ILE A 64 -1.42 -29.05 7.77
N GLU A 65 -2.26 -29.66 6.92
CA GLU A 65 -1.87 -30.70 5.97
C GLU A 65 -1.81 -30.08 4.57
N PHE A 66 -0.64 -29.51 4.22
CA PHE A 66 -0.42 -28.77 2.97
C PHE A 66 -0.73 -29.58 1.72
N GLU A 67 -0.55 -30.90 1.78
CA GLU A 67 -0.77 -31.85 0.68
C GLU A 67 -2.25 -32.00 0.30
N LYS A 68 -3.17 -31.48 1.13
CA LYS A 68 -4.61 -31.49 0.83
C LYS A 68 -5.05 -30.37 -0.10
N PHE A 69 -4.20 -29.37 -0.31
CA PHE A 69 -4.51 -28.21 -1.13
C PHE A 69 -3.92 -28.38 -2.53
N ASP A 70 -4.73 -28.05 -3.55
CA ASP A 70 -4.26 -28.00 -4.93
C ASP A 70 -3.34 -26.80 -5.16
N TYR A 71 -3.62 -25.69 -4.44
CA TYR A 71 -2.85 -24.43 -4.54
C TYR A 71 -2.66 -23.77 -3.17
N ILE A 72 -1.56 -23.02 -3.05
CA ILE A 72 -1.28 -22.15 -1.91
C ILE A 72 -1.02 -20.75 -2.42
N LEU A 73 -1.71 -19.75 -1.84
CA LEU A 73 -1.56 -18.34 -2.17
C LEU A 73 -1.19 -17.56 -0.92
N TYR A 74 -0.05 -16.86 -0.99
CA TYR A 74 0.50 -16.06 0.08
C TYR A 74 0.38 -14.57 -0.25
N ASN A 75 0.03 -13.74 0.73
CA ASN A 75 0.12 -12.28 0.64
C ASN A 75 1.27 -11.78 1.50
N ILE A 76 2.26 -11.15 0.87
CA ILE A 76 3.47 -10.68 1.55
C ILE A 76 3.65 -9.18 1.35
N GLY A 77 3.83 -8.46 2.47
CA GLY A 77 4.25 -7.08 2.54
C GLY A 77 5.48 -6.94 3.45
N ASN A 78 5.99 -5.72 3.59
CA ASN A 78 7.27 -5.43 4.25
C ASN A 78 7.18 -5.25 5.78
N ASN A 79 6.12 -5.72 6.45
CA ASN A 79 5.96 -5.59 7.89
C ASN A 79 6.21 -6.93 8.61
N PRO A 80 7.26 -7.05 9.47
CA PRO A 80 7.60 -8.32 10.14
C PRO A 80 6.55 -8.77 11.17
N PHE A 81 5.72 -7.87 11.71
CA PHE A 81 4.71 -8.21 12.71
C PHE A 81 3.57 -9.03 12.10
N TYR A 82 3.20 -8.74 10.84
CA TYR A 82 2.09 -9.41 10.17
C TYR A 82 2.53 -10.53 9.23
N HIS A 83 3.79 -10.48 8.71
CA HIS A 83 4.18 -11.33 7.60
C HIS A 83 5.29 -12.34 7.91
N SER A 84 5.89 -12.34 9.11
CA SER A 84 7.01 -13.26 9.44
C SER A 84 6.63 -14.74 9.30
N TYR A 85 5.45 -15.14 9.78
CA TYR A 85 5.01 -16.53 9.66
C TYR A 85 4.66 -16.90 8.21
N ILE A 86 4.11 -15.97 7.44
CA ILE A 86 3.79 -16.15 6.01
C ILE A 86 5.09 -16.33 5.21
N TYR A 87 6.09 -15.50 5.49
CA TYR A 87 7.42 -15.60 4.89
C TYR A 87 8.07 -16.95 5.17
N GLU A 88 8.03 -17.42 6.43
CA GLU A 88 8.53 -18.74 6.80
C GLU A 88 7.81 -19.88 6.06
N LEU A 89 6.49 -19.79 5.93
CA LEU A 89 5.68 -20.78 5.24
C LEU A 89 5.98 -20.85 3.74
N CYS A 90 6.05 -19.70 3.06
CA CYS A 90 6.28 -19.70 1.62
C CYS A 90 7.69 -20.16 1.23
N LEU A 91 8.69 -20.05 2.13
CA LEU A 91 10.02 -20.64 1.93
C LEU A 91 10.01 -22.18 2.09
N LYS A 92 9.11 -22.73 2.93
CA LYS A 92 9.01 -24.17 3.19
C LYS A 92 8.06 -24.91 2.26
N HIS A 93 7.00 -24.24 1.83
CA HIS A 93 5.92 -24.78 1.01
C HIS A 93 5.68 -23.82 -0.17
N PRO A 94 6.47 -23.91 -1.25
CA PRO A 94 6.32 -23.02 -2.41
C PRO A 94 4.90 -23.04 -2.99
N GLY A 95 4.43 -21.87 -3.40
CA GLY A 95 3.14 -21.63 -4.00
C GLY A 95 3.14 -20.38 -4.85
N MET A 96 2.04 -19.61 -4.87
CA MET A 96 2.01 -18.28 -5.45
C MET A 96 2.08 -17.22 -4.36
N VAL A 97 2.95 -16.24 -4.53
CA VAL A 97 3.11 -15.09 -3.64
C VAL A 97 2.58 -13.84 -4.34
N ILE A 98 1.60 -13.16 -3.74
CA ILE A 98 1.26 -11.79 -4.05
C ILE A 98 2.20 -10.91 -3.23
N LEU A 99 3.15 -10.27 -3.92
CA LEU A 99 4.16 -9.42 -3.32
C LEU A 99 3.72 -7.95 -3.42
N HIS A 100 3.26 -7.39 -2.30
CA HIS A 100 2.73 -6.01 -2.24
C HIS A 100 3.83 -4.95 -2.21
N ASP A 101 5.00 -5.28 -1.62
CA ASP A 101 6.19 -4.44 -1.57
C ASP A 101 7.37 -5.19 -2.19
N CYS A 102 8.06 -4.65 -3.17
CA CYS A 102 9.24 -5.31 -3.73
C CYS A 102 10.49 -5.13 -2.86
N VAL A 103 10.50 -4.18 -1.93
CA VAL A 103 11.48 -4.07 -0.85
C VAL A 103 10.94 -4.84 0.35
N LEU A 104 11.66 -5.87 0.77
CA LEU A 104 11.30 -6.71 1.93
C LEU A 104 12.24 -6.52 3.12
N TYR A 105 13.00 -5.43 3.12
CA TYR A 105 14.03 -5.16 4.10
C TYR A 105 13.56 -5.32 5.55
N TYR A 106 12.47 -4.65 5.93
CA TYR A 106 11.98 -4.71 7.32
C TYR A 106 11.43 -6.10 7.67
N LEU A 107 10.72 -6.75 6.75
CA LEU A 107 10.24 -8.10 6.97
C LEU A 107 11.39 -9.07 7.22
N VAL A 108 12.36 -9.10 6.31
CA VAL A 108 13.44 -10.09 6.33
C VAL A 108 14.45 -9.78 7.45
N ALA A 109 14.82 -8.50 7.65
CA ALA A 109 15.67 -8.10 8.76
C ALA A 109 15.02 -8.47 10.10
N GLY A 110 13.75 -8.11 10.33
CA GLY A 110 13.06 -8.41 11.57
C GLY A 110 12.81 -9.91 11.80
N TYR A 111 12.56 -10.67 10.74
CA TYR A 111 12.42 -12.14 10.83
C TYR A 111 13.73 -12.80 11.24
N TYR A 112 14.86 -12.41 10.64
CA TYR A 112 16.16 -12.99 10.93
C TYR A 112 16.84 -12.39 12.17
N GLU A 113 16.52 -11.15 12.56
CA GLU A 113 17.02 -10.55 13.80
C GLU A 113 16.54 -11.33 15.02
N LYS A 114 15.26 -11.75 15.06
CA LYS A 114 14.73 -12.65 16.09
C LYS A 114 15.45 -14.01 16.17
N LYS A 115 16.15 -14.41 15.12
CA LYS A 115 16.91 -15.67 15.01
C LYS A 115 18.42 -15.42 15.13
N GLU A 116 18.86 -14.17 15.39
CA GLU A 116 20.26 -13.78 15.41
C GLU A 116 21.02 -14.02 14.10
N LEU A 117 20.32 -14.04 12.95
CA LEU A 117 20.86 -14.38 11.64
C LEU A 117 20.82 -13.22 10.62
N ALA A 118 20.32 -12.03 11.01
CA ALA A 118 20.09 -10.93 10.08
C ALA A 118 21.38 -10.48 9.34
N PHE A 119 22.49 -10.33 10.04
CA PHE A 119 23.77 -9.98 9.41
C PHE A 119 24.28 -11.06 8.45
N SER A 120 24.05 -12.34 8.78
CA SER A 120 24.41 -13.47 7.90
C SER A 120 23.61 -13.42 6.62
N LYS A 121 22.30 -13.10 6.70
CA LYS A 121 21.43 -12.98 5.53
C LYS A 121 21.78 -11.78 4.65
N ILE A 122 22.14 -10.65 5.24
CA ILE A 122 22.65 -9.50 4.48
C ILE A 122 23.96 -9.88 3.77
N TYR A 123 24.87 -10.59 4.46
CA TYR A 123 26.10 -11.06 3.84
C TYR A 123 25.85 -12.06 2.70
N GLU A 124 24.94 -13.02 2.88
CA GLU A 124 24.55 -13.99 1.83
C GLU A 124 24.04 -13.32 0.57
N GLN A 125 23.21 -12.29 0.70
CA GLN A 125 22.57 -11.63 -0.45
C GLN A 125 23.44 -10.51 -1.06
N TYR A 126 24.22 -9.79 -0.26
CA TYR A 126 24.94 -8.58 -0.72
C TYR A 126 26.45 -8.58 -0.40
N GLY A 127 26.97 -9.71 0.08
CA GLY A 127 28.40 -9.87 0.33
C GLY A 127 28.94 -8.97 1.45
N LEU A 128 30.25 -8.75 1.40
CA LEU A 128 30.95 -7.97 2.42
C LEU A 128 30.50 -6.50 2.48
N GLU A 129 30.16 -5.92 1.35
CA GLU A 129 29.68 -4.53 1.29
C GLU A 129 28.41 -4.33 2.08
N GLY A 130 27.38 -5.17 1.86
CA GLY A 130 26.14 -5.13 2.60
C GLY A 130 26.33 -5.32 4.09
N LEU A 131 27.17 -6.31 4.48
CA LEU A 131 27.50 -6.57 5.90
C LEU A 131 28.17 -5.36 6.56
N LEU A 132 29.15 -4.72 5.91
CA LEU A 132 29.84 -3.57 6.46
C LEU A 132 28.90 -2.38 6.63
N LYS A 133 28.07 -2.07 5.62
CA LYS A 133 27.09 -0.98 5.71
C LYS A 133 26.09 -1.22 6.83
N ALA A 134 25.57 -2.44 6.96
CA ALA A 134 24.66 -2.79 8.05
C ALA A 134 25.31 -2.63 9.44
N LYS A 135 26.56 -3.08 9.61
CA LYS A 135 27.31 -2.87 10.86
C LYS A 135 27.58 -1.40 11.14
N PHE A 136 27.90 -0.60 10.12
CA PHE A 136 28.09 0.83 10.27
C PHE A 136 26.81 1.54 10.70
N ALA A 137 25.69 1.22 10.08
CA ALA A 137 24.39 1.79 10.43
C ALA A 137 24.01 1.51 11.89
N MET A 138 24.36 0.33 12.42
CA MET A 138 24.10 -0.04 13.82
C MET A 138 25.05 0.65 14.82
N ASN A 139 26.19 1.18 14.38
CA ASN A 139 27.14 1.83 15.30
C ASN A 139 26.66 3.21 15.83
N ASP A 140 25.61 3.78 15.26
CA ASP A 140 25.04 5.08 15.69
C ASP A 140 24.10 4.97 16.90
N GLY A 141 24.24 3.91 17.70
CA GLY A 141 23.43 3.68 18.91
C GLY A 141 22.04 3.11 18.64
N ARG A 142 21.80 2.60 17.44
CA ARG A 142 20.58 1.87 17.09
C ARG A 142 20.57 0.48 17.71
N GLU A 143 19.39 0.04 18.13
CA GLU A 143 19.21 -1.27 18.78
C GLU A 143 18.78 -2.36 17.77
N SER A 144 18.22 -1.96 16.63
CA SER A 144 17.68 -2.86 15.63
C SER A 144 17.97 -2.38 14.20
N LEU A 145 18.17 -3.33 13.28
CA LEU A 145 18.24 -3.07 11.85
C LEU A 145 16.93 -2.44 11.30
N LEU A 146 15.81 -2.62 12.00
CA LEU A 146 14.52 -2.01 11.64
C LEU A 146 14.53 -0.47 11.79
N GLU A 147 15.54 0.10 12.45
CA GLU A 147 15.73 1.55 12.60
C GLU A 147 16.64 2.15 11.50
N CYS A 148 17.10 1.30 10.55
CA CYS A 148 18.07 1.67 9.52
C CYS A 148 17.38 1.87 8.16
N ASP A 149 16.54 2.91 8.03
CA ASP A 149 15.75 3.18 6.82
C ASP A 149 16.61 3.38 5.56
N GLU A 150 17.83 3.92 5.71
CA GLU A 150 18.78 4.08 4.63
C GLU A 150 19.20 2.76 3.97
N LEU A 151 19.22 1.66 4.74
CA LEU A 151 19.55 0.33 4.22
C LEU A 151 18.41 -0.27 3.41
N ALA A 152 17.17 0.06 3.71
CA ALA A 152 16.00 -0.47 3.01
C ALA A 152 15.98 -0.10 1.51
N ALA A 153 16.42 1.12 1.19
CA ALA A 153 16.51 1.57 -0.20
C ALA A 153 17.62 0.87 -0.99
N GLU A 154 18.73 0.53 -0.30
CA GLU A 154 19.94 -0.05 -0.93
C GLU A 154 19.90 -1.58 -0.96
N PHE A 155 19.36 -2.22 0.09
CA PHE A 155 19.30 -3.67 0.27
C PHE A 155 17.85 -4.16 0.42
N PRO A 156 17.14 -4.40 -0.68
CA PRO A 156 15.73 -4.82 -0.63
C PRO A 156 15.46 -6.13 0.11
N LEU A 157 16.45 -7.00 0.32
CA LEU A 157 16.35 -8.32 0.97
C LEU A 157 15.25 -9.23 0.36
N ASN A 158 15.01 -9.15 -0.94
CA ASN A 158 14.00 -9.91 -1.65
C ASN A 158 14.54 -11.11 -2.45
N ILE A 159 15.85 -11.32 -2.50
CA ILE A 159 16.50 -12.35 -3.31
C ILE A 159 16.07 -13.75 -2.84
N GLU A 160 16.11 -14.02 -1.54
CA GLU A 160 15.75 -15.33 -0.99
C GLU A 160 14.30 -15.73 -1.35
N LEU A 161 13.36 -14.78 -1.29
CA LEU A 161 11.98 -15.05 -1.73
C LEU A 161 11.91 -15.27 -3.24
N ALA A 162 12.62 -14.48 -4.02
CA ALA A 162 12.61 -14.60 -5.49
C ALA A 162 13.18 -15.95 -5.98
N GLU A 163 14.17 -16.49 -5.26
CA GLU A 163 14.83 -17.77 -5.60
C GLU A 163 14.18 -18.98 -4.91
N SER A 164 13.12 -18.79 -4.11
CA SER A 164 12.49 -19.86 -3.31
C SER A 164 11.64 -20.85 -4.08
N GLY A 165 11.51 -20.71 -5.41
CA GLY A 165 10.65 -21.57 -6.24
C GLY A 165 9.17 -21.19 -6.22
N ASN A 166 8.82 -20.06 -5.61
CA ASN A 166 7.45 -19.52 -5.67
C ASN A 166 7.17 -18.85 -7.03
N LYS A 167 5.90 -18.88 -7.47
CA LYS A 167 5.40 -17.95 -8.47
C LYS A 167 5.18 -16.59 -7.80
N ILE A 168 5.65 -15.51 -8.37
CA ILE A 168 5.56 -14.19 -7.78
C ILE A 168 4.66 -13.28 -8.62
N MET A 169 3.58 -12.82 -8.03
CA MET A 169 2.71 -11.79 -8.58
C MET A 169 3.06 -10.45 -7.95
N VAL A 170 3.20 -9.44 -8.78
CA VAL A 170 3.45 -8.05 -8.38
C VAL A 170 2.43 -7.12 -9.03
N HIS A 171 2.23 -5.91 -8.49
CA HIS A 171 1.23 -4.97 -8.98
C HIS A 171 1.77 -3.88 -9.91
N SER A 172 3.06 -3.93 -10.29
CA SER A 172 3.69 -2.93 -11.15
C SER A 172 4.75 -3.52 -12.07
N GLU A 173 4.98 -2.89 -13.22
CA GLU A 173 6.13 -3.23 -14.09
C GLU A 173 7.45 -2.86 -13.42
N PHE A 174 7.44 -1.81 -12.56
CA PHE A 174 8.60 -1.45 -11.75
C PHE A 174 9.02 -2.61 -10.85
N ALA A 175 8.09 -3.15 -10.04
CA ALA A 175 8.37 -4.29 -9.16
C ALA A 175 8.74 -5.54 -9.95
N LYS A 176 8.02 -5.82 -11.08
CA LYS A 176 8.33 -6.96 -11.96
C LYS A 176 9.76 -6.90 -12.49
N LYS A 177 10.21 -5.74 -12.96
CA LYS A 177 11.60 -5.59 -13.46
C LYS A 177 12.63 -5.85 -12.35
N LYS A 178 12.35 -5.44 -11.12
CA LYS A 178 13.23 -5.68 -9.96
C LYS A 178 13.33 -7.17 -9.62
N ILE A 179 12.21 -7.87 -9.55
CA ILE A 179 12.15 -9.29 -9.18
C ILE A 179 12.64 -10.18 -10.34
N LYS A 180 12.37 -9.80 -11.58
CA LYS A 180 12.77 -10.58 -12.78
C LYS A 180 14.28 -10.81 -12.90
N VAL A 181 15.09 -10.04 -12.20
CA VAL A 181 16.54 -10.25 -12.14
C VAL A 181 16.90 -11.59 -11.49
N PHE A 182 16.04 -12.11 -10.61
CA PHE A 182 16.29 -13.30 -9.81
C PHE A 182 15.43 -14.50 -10.23
N THR A 183 14.27 -14.29 -10.86
CA THR A 183 13.37 -15.36 -11.29
C THR A 183 12.56 -14.96 -12.53
N ASP A 184 12.31 -15.92 -13.41
CA ASP A 184 11.39 -15.76 -14.57
C ASP A 184 9.92 -15.99 -14.17
N HIS A 185 9.67 -16.59 -13.00
CA HIS A 185 8.33 -16.89 -12.50
C HIS A 185 7.68 -15.67 -11.84
N VAL A 186 7.73 -14.52 -12.52
CA VAL A 186 7.13 -13.26 -12.05
C VAL A 186 6.15 -12.69 -13.08
N ARG A 187 4.94 -12.34 -12.61
CA ARG A 187 3.90 -11.70 -13.43
C ARG A 187 3.39 -10.42 -12.78
N LYS A 188 3.18 -9.38 -13.59
CA LYS A 188 2.48 -8.17 -13.18
C LYS A 188 0.99 -8.37 -13.40
N ILE A 189 0.20 -8.16 -12.35
CA ILE A 189 -1.26 -8.16 -12.37
C ILE A 189 -1.73 -6.91 -11.61
N ASN A 190 -2.73 -6.20 -12.15
CA ASN A 190 -3.25 -5.02 -11.49
C ASN A 190 -3.88 -5.35 -10.13
N MET A 191 -3.79 -4.42 -9.18
CA MET A 191 -4.41 -4.58 -7.85
C MET A 191 -5.93 -4.43 -7.97
N ILE A 192 -6.69 -5.30 -7.31
CA ILE A 192 -8.14 -5.14 -7.17
C ILE A 192 -8.42 -3.87 -6.36
N PRO A 193 -9.27 -2.96 -6.86
CA PRO A 193 -9.62 -1.76 -6.13
C PRO A 193 -10.45 -2.11 -4.90
N GLN A 194 -10.26 -1.35 -3.84
CA GLN A 194 -11.17 -1.37 -2.69
C GLN A 194 -12.49 -0.73 -3.11
N ILE A 195 -13.43 -1.54 -3.59
CA ILE A 195 -14.73 -1.06 -4.01
C ILE A 195 -15.55 -0.76 -2.76
N SER A 196 -15.70 0.52 -2.41
CA SER A 196 -16.85 0.93 -1.62
C SER A 196 -18.04 1.06 -2.59
N THR A 197 -18.83 0.02 -2.68
CA THR A 197 -20.01 0.00 -3.55
C THR A 197 -21.04 1.05 -3.14
N GLU A 198 -21.09 1.43 -1.87
CA GLU A 198 -21.96 2.47 -1.34
C GLU A 198 -21.39 3.02 -0.02
N TYR A 199 -20.68 4.14 -0.05
CA TYR A 199 -20.42 4.85 1.19
C TYR A 199 -21.64 5.70 1.58
N VAL A 200 -21.93 5.73 2.88
CA VAL A 200 -23.01 6.59 3.39
C VAL A 200 -22.52 8.04 3.36
N GLN A 201 -23.16 8.87 2.57
CA GLN A 201 -22.79 10.29 2.49
C GLN A 201 -23.02 10.98 3.82
N ILE A 202 -21.97 11.49 4.42
CA ILE A 202 -22.01 12.35 5.60
C ILE A 202 -22.14 13.80 5.09
N ASP A 203 -23.02 14.58 5.72
CA ASP A 203 -23.10 16.01 5.41
C ASP A 203 -21.73 16.69 5.63
N LYS A 204 -21.27 17.46 4.65
CA LYS A 204 -19.93 18.10 4.67
C LYS A 204 -19.71 18.93 5.92
N LYS A 205 -20.68 19.76 6.29
CA LYS A 205 -20.60 20.64 7.45
C LYS A 205 -20.49 19.82 8.73
N LYS A 206 -21.26 18.73 8.86
CA LYS A 206 -21.22 17.82 10.00
C LYS A 206 -19.87 17.11 10.09
N LEU A 207 -19.31 16.65 8.97
CA LEU A 207 -17.99 16.00 8.95
C LEU A 207 -16.90 17.01 9.33
N PHE A 208 -16.86 18.15 8.67
CA PHE A 208 -15.80 19.14 8.85
C PHE A 208 -15.81 19.78 10.24
N SER A 209 -17.01 19.99 10.83
CA SER A 209 -17.12 20.54 12.18
C SER A 209 -16.53 19.64 13.27
N ARG A 210 -16.46 18.32 13.06
CA ARG A 210 -15.81 17.39 14.00
C ARG A 210 -14.31 17.65 14.15
N TYR A 211 -13.69 18.17 13.08
CA TYR A 211 -12.26 18.39 12.99
C TYR A 211 -11.90 19.88 12.93
N ASN A 212 -12.87 20.78 13.15
CA ASN A 212 -12.74 22.24 13.06
C ASN A 212 -12.29 22.73 11.65
N ILE A 213 -12.52 21.97 10.59
CA ILE A 213 -12.15 22.32 9.21
C ILE A 213 -13.16 23.36 8.67
N PRO A 214 -12.72 24.49 8.11
CA PRO A 214 -13.62 25.47 7.51
C PRO A 214 -14.36 24.91 6.30
N GLU A 215 -15.70 25.04 6.29
CA GLU A 215 -16.55 24.51 5.22
C GLU A 215 -16.29 25.18 3.86
N ASP A 216 -15.91 26.45 3.88
CA ASP A 216 -15.67 27.30 2.72
C ASP A 216 -14.23 27.23 2.17
N ALA A 217 -13.33 26.47 2.82
CA ALA A 217 -11.95 26.34 2.37
C ALA A 217 -11.80 25.43 1.15
N PHE A 218 -10.80 25.75 0.31
CA PHE A 218 -10.27 24.83 -0.68
C PHE A 218 -9.45 23.75 0.05
N VAL A 219 -9.94 22.50 0.01
CA VAL A 219 -9.36 21.41 0.78
C VAL A 219 -8.37 20.64 -0.06
N ILE A 220 -7.13 20.63 0.38
CA ILE A 220 -6.08 19.73 -0.08
C ILE A 220 -6.00 18.61 0.95
N ALA A 221 -6.05 17.33 0.53
CA ALA A 221 -6.01 16.23 1.47
C ALA A 221 -4.93 15.19 1.11
N SER A 222 -4.43 14.46 2.12
CA SER A 222 -3.65 13.23 1.96
C SER A 222 -4.19 12.14 2.87
N PHE A 223 -3.94 10.87 2.52
CA PHE A 223 -4.61 9.73 3.12
C PHE A 223 -3.66 8.63 3.58
N GLY A 224 -4.02 7.97 4.70
CA GLY A 224 -3.31 6.85 5.30
C GLY A 224 -2.17 7.29 6.25
N VAL A 225 -1.28 6.37 6.60
CA VAL A 225 -0.19 6.63 7.57
C VAL A 225 0.60 7.87 7.19
N ILE A 226 0.80 8.78 8.13
CA ILE A 226 1.61 9.99 7.97
C ILE A 226 3.06 9.63 8.27
N ALA A 227 3.92 9.67 7.23
CA ALA A 227 5.31 9.20 7.33
C ALA A 227 6.26 10.10 6.52
N PRO A 228 7.55 10.19 6.86
CA PRO A 228 8.52 10.99 6.12
C PRO A 228 8.53 10.70 4.62
N THR A 229 8.40 9.44 4.23
CA THR A 229 8.34 9.01 2.82
C THR A 229 7.13 9.56 2.07
N LYS A 230 6.06 10.00 2.73
CA LYS A 230 4.89 10.64 2.12
C LYS A 230 5.02 12.15 1.94
N LEU A 231 6.15 12.72 2.34
CA LEU A 231 6.49 14.12 2.13
C LEU A 231 5.43 15.10 2.67
N ASN A 232 4.68 14.72 3.71
CA ASN A 232 3.65 15.58 4.30
C ASN A 232 4.21 16.94 4.75
N HIS A 233 5.45 17.00 5.22
CA HIS A 233 6.13 18.24 5.59
C HIS A 233 6.25 19.23 4.42
N VAL A 234 6.53 18.74 3.19
CA VAL A 234 6.58 19.54 1.96
C VAL A 234 5.21 20.16 1.68
N ILE A 235 4.15 19.37 1.84
CA ILE A 235 2.77 19.82 1.61
C ILE A 235 2.38 20.86 2.67
N CYS A 236 2.69 20.64 3.95
CA CYS A 236 2.45 21.60 5.03
C CYS A 236 3.09 22.95 4.72
N GLN A 237 4.40 22.97 4.41
CA GLN A 237 5.12 24.19 4.08
C GLN A 237 4.56 24.90 2.84
N THR A 238 4.17 24.13 1.83
CA THR A 238 3.56 24.65 0.61
C THR A 238 2.22 25.32 0.90
N VAL A 239 1.34 24.68 1.67
CA VAL A 239 0.02 25.24 1.98
C VAL A 239 0.15 26.50 2.84
N TYR A 240 1.09 26.56 3.77
CA TYR A 240 1.41 27.81 4.51
C TYR A 240 1.91 28.94 3.60
N LYS A 241 2.73 28.63 2.59
CA LYS A 241 3.17 29.65 1.61
C LYS A 241 1.98 30.14 0.79
N LEU A 242 1.11 29.24 0.33
CA LEU A 242 -0.06 29.56 -0.49
C LEU A 242 -1.13 30.33 0.29
N SER A 243 -1.37 30.02 1.56
CA SER A 243 -2.37 30.70 2.40
C SER A 243 -2.08 32.20 2.57
N LYS A 244 -0.79 32.60 2.45
CA LYS A 244 -0.37 34.01 2.49
C LYS A 244 -0.46 34.70 1.14
N GLN A 245 -0.57 33.97 0.04
CA GLN A 245 -0.54 34.49 -1.34
C GLN A 245 -1.92 34.55 -1.99
N LEU A 246 -2.86 33.74 -1.51
CA LEU A 246 -4.19 33.58 -2.09
C LEU A 246 -5.23 34.28 -1.22
N GLU A 247 -6.22 34.93 -1.86
CA GLU A 247 -7.39 35.47 -1.18
C GLU A 247 -8.35 34.35 -0.72
N GLN A 248 -8.38 33.23 -1.48
CA GLN A 248 -9.19 32.06 -1.15
C GLN A 248 -8.60 31.35 0.06
N LYS A 249 -9.47 31.00 1.02
CA LYS A 249 -9.08 30.11 2.13
C LYS A 249 -8.66 28.76 1.60
N ILE A 250 -7.51 28.30 2.00
CA ILE A 250 -7.02 26.95 1.70
C ILE A 250 -6.66 26.23 2.99
N CYS A 251 -6.85 24.93 3.02
CA CYS A 251 -6.38 24.10 4.13
C CYS A 251 -5.81 22.77 3.63
N TYR A 252 -4.95 22.18 4.45
CA TYR A 252 -4.44 20.85 4.26
C TYR A 252 -4.95 19.90 5.34
N VAL A 253 -5.57 18.80 4.96
CA VAL A 253 -6.14 17.80 5.86
C VAL A 253 -5.40 16.49 5.68
N MET A 254 -4.68 16.06 6.70
CA MET A 254 -4.06 14.74 6.78
C MET A 254 -5.05 13.76 7.40
N VAL A 255 -5.62 12.88 6.56
CA VAL A 255 -6.58 11.85 6.98
C VAL A 255 -5.81 10.57 7.32
N GLY A 256 -5.37 10.46 8.57
CA GLY A 256 -4.54 9.35 9.04
C GLY A 256 -3.75 9.65 10.30
N GLU A 257 -2.94 8.67 10.71
CA GLU A 257 -2.10 8.74 11.91
C GLU A 257 -0.61 8.89 11.56
N GLY A 258 0.15 9.48 12.47
CA GLY A 258 1.60 9.72 12.45
C GLY A 258 1.91 11.07 13.07
N ASP A 259 3.06 11.22 13.70
CA ASP A 259 3.42 12.36 14.58
C ASP A 259 4.56 13.23 14.05
N TYR A 260 5.31 12.76 13.03
CA TYR A 260 6.51 13.47 12.57
C TYR A 260 6.27 14.90 12.05
N VAL A 261 5.03 15.26 11.72
CA VAL A 261 4.61 16.59 11.26
C VAL A 261 3.73 17.34 12.25
N ASP A 262 3.62 16.91 13.50
CA ASP A 262 2.72 17.52 14.50
C ASP A 262 3.05 18.99 14.77
N GLN A 263 4.32 19.40 14.61
CA GLN A 263 4.73 20.81 14.70
C GLN A 263 4.09 21.72 13.63
N TYR A 264 3.51 21.14 12.57
CA TYR A 264 2.80 21.90 11.52
C TYR A 264 1.28 21.94 11.73
N VAL A 265 0.74 21.13 12.64
CA VAL A 265 -0.71 21.07 12.89
C VAL A 265 -1.14 22.24 13.78
N ASP A 266 -1.83 23.22 13.20
CA ASP A 266 -2.29 24.44 13.89
C ASP A 266 -3.81 24.51 14.03
N ASN A 267 -4.57 23.62 13.38
CA ASN A 267 -6.04 23.63 13.32
C ASN A 267 -6.64 24.92 12.74
N GLU A 268 -5.89 25.64 11.92
CA GLU A 268 -6.32 26.82 11.17
C GLU A 268 -6.08 26.61 9.66
N ILE A 269 -4.90 26.11 9.30
CA ILE A 269 -4.46 25.84 7.93
C ILE A 269 -4.14 24.36 7.74
N VAL A 270 -3.51 23.72 8.72
CA VAL A 270 -3.11 22.30 8.68
C VAL A 270 -3.84 21.53 9.74
N PHE A 271 -4.55 20.50 9.29
CA PHE A 271 -5.41 19.64 10.13
C PHE A 271 -4.96 18.19 10.05
N LYS A 272 -5.15 17.44 11.15
CA LYS A 272 -4.93 16.01 11.23
C LYS A 272 -6.15 15.35 11.88
N THR A 273 -6.73 14.33 11.22
CA THR A 273 -7.93 13.66 11.74
C THR A 273 -7.61 12.53 12.71
N GLY A 274 -6.38 11.95 12.65
CA GLY A 274 -6.13 10.63 13.20
C GLY A 274 -6.72 9.54 12.30
N PHE A 275 -6.76 8.31 12.83
CA PHE A 275 -7.40 7.19 12.14
C PHE A 275 -8.90 7.43 11.99
N VAL A 276 -9.42 7.22 10.78
CA VAL A 276 -10.85 7.29 10.46
C VAL A 276 -11.30 5.95 9.90
N ASP A 277 -12.60 5.65 10.04
CA ASP A 277 -13.16 4.49 9.35
C ASP A 277 -13.25 4.70 7.83
N MET A 278 -13.52 3.63 7.09
CA MET A 278 -13.56 3.67 5.63
C MET A 278 -14.65 4.61 5.10
N ASN A 279 -15.78 4.74 5.81
CA ASN A 279 -16.86 5.63 5.40
C ASN A 279 -16.45 7.11 5.55
N GLU A 280 -15.80 7.48 6.65
CA GLU A 280 -15.24 8.84 6.80
C GLU A 280 -14.12 9.10 5.80
N PHE A 281 -13.26 8.11 5.54
CA PHE A 281 -12.21 8.20 4.50
C PHE A 281 -12.83 8.57 3.14
N ASP A 282 -13.87 7.86 2.70
CA ASP A 282 -14.53 8.11 1.42
C ASP A 282 -15.18 9.49 1.36
N ASN A 283 -15.79 9.93 2.46
CA ASN A 283 -16.35 11.28 2.55
C ASN A 283 -15.27 12.37 2.49
N PHE A 284 -14.11 12.17 3.13
CA PHE A 284 -12.99 13.09 2.99
C PHE A 284 -12.45 13.13 1.56
N VAL A 285 -12.32 11.97 0.89
CA VAL A 285 -11.97 11.95 -0.54
C VAL A 285 -13.01 12.73 -1.35
N ALA A 286 -14.29 12.47 -1.14
CA ALA A 286 -15.38 13.13 -1.88
C ALA A 286 -15.39 14.66 -1.72
N TYR A 287 -15.06 15.16 -0.52
CA TYR A 287 -15.07 16.60 -0.22
C TYR A 287 -13.74 17.31 -0.45
N SER A 288 -12.67 16.57 -0.74
CA SER A 288 -11.39 17.16 -1.12
C SER A 288 -11.46 17.77 -2.51
N ASN A 289 -10.89 18.97 -2.68
CA ASN A 289 -10.74 19.63 -3.96
C ASN A 289 -9.53 19.06 -4.72
N LEU A 290 -8.47 18.72 -4.00
CA LEU A 290 -7.23 18.19 -4.53
C LEU A 290 -6.65 17.16 -3.56
N VAL A 291 -6.08 16.09 -4.10
CA VAL A 291 -5.45 15.06 -3.28
C VAL A 291 -3.95 15.00 -3.52
N MET A 292 -3.21 14.80 -2.45
CA MET A 292 -1.77 14.59 -2.47
C MET A 292 -1.47 13.15 -2.09
N ASN A 293 -0.84 12.39 -2.99
CA ASN A 293 -0.36 11.03 -2.71
C ASN A 293 1.11 10.93 -3.13
N LEU A 294 1.95 11.72 -2.47
CA LEU A 294 3.38 11.75 -2.70
C LEU A 294 4.06 10.57 -1.99
N ARG A 295 5.13 10.05 -2.60
CA ARG A 295 5.92 8.97 -2.05
C ARG A 295 7.36 9.02 -2.56
N TYR A 296 8.31 9.22 -1.64
CA TYR A 296 9.74 9.17 -1.98
C TYR A 296 10.60 8.85 -0.73
N PRO A 297 11.57 7.93 -0.84
CA PRO A 297 11.75 6.99 -1.95
C PRO A 297 10.60 5.97 -2.04
N SER A 298 10.34 5.43 -3.25
CA SER A 298 9.41 4.33 -3.44
C SER A 298 10.05 3.02 -2.98
N MET A 299 9.30 2.23 -2.21
CA MET A 299 9.66 0.85 -1.83
C MET A 299 9.09 -0.18 -2.82
N GLY A 300 8.60 0.28 -3.97
CA GLY A 300 7.99 -0.57 -5.01
C GLY A 300 6.57 -1.00 -4.69
N GLU A 301 5.94 -0.35 -3.72
CA GLU A 301 4.55 -0.55 -3.35
C GLU A 301 3.58 0.05 -4.36
N THR A 302 2.41 -0.55 -4.47
CA THR A 302 1.24 0.00 -5.16
C THR A 302 0.28 0.59 -4.13
N SER A 303 -0.20 1.81 -4.36
CA SER A 303 -1.04 2.51 -3.39
C SER A 303 -2.53 2.19 -3.58
N ALA A 304 -3.09 1.34 -2.72
CA ALA A 304 -4.54 1.07 -2.68
C ALA A 304 -5.35 2.37 -2.45
N ALA A 305 -4.86 3.28 -1.61
CA ALA A 305 -5.48 4.57 -1.40
C ALA A 305 -5.52 5.41 -2.69
N LEU A 306 -4.44 5.43 -3.49
CA LEU A 306 -4.44 6.14 -4.76
C LEU A 306 -5.44 5.53 -5.74
N ILE A 307 -5.47 4.20 -5.88
CA ILE A 307 -6.44 3.51 -6.75
C ILE A 307 -7.86 3.95 -6.39
N LYS A 308 -8.21 3.95 -5.11
CA LYS A 308 -9.52 4.40 -4.62
C LYS A 308 -9.80 5.88 -4.92
N ILE A 309 -8.82 6.75 -4.71
CA ILE A 309 -8.92 8.19 -5.01
C ILE A 309 -9.19 8.42 -6.50
N LEU A 310 -8.44 7.73 -7.37
CA LEU A 310 -8.61 7.81 -8.82
C LEU A 310 -9.96 7.25 -9.26
N GLN A 311 -10.43 6.14 -8.67
CA GLN A 311 -11.74 5.56 -8.90
C GLN A 311 -12.88 6.53 -8.56
N MET A 312 -12.71 7.33 -7.52
CA MET A 312 -13.66 8.38 -7.13
C MET A 312 -13.56 9.64 -8.01
N GLY A 313 -12.76 9.63 -9.06
CA GLY A 313 -12.63 10.74 -10.01
C GLY A 313 -11.96 11.98 -9.43
N LYS A 314 -11.07 11.82 -8.45
CA LYS A 314 -10.33 12.94 -7.85
C LYS A 314 -9.00 13.18 -8.53
N THR A 315 -8.69 14.46 -8.70
CA THR A 315 -7.36 14.88 -9.16
C THR A 315 -6.35 14.68 -8.05
N CYS A 316 -5.31 13.93 -8.36
CA CYS A 316 -4.26 13.59 -7.42
C CYS A 316 -2.88 14.03 -7.95
N LEU A 317 -2.05 14.62 -7.06
CA LEU A 317 -0.64 14.83 -7.30
C LEU A 317 0.14 13.62 -6.78
N ILE A 318 0.99 13.06 -7.62
CA ILE A 318 1.81 11.87 -7.33
C ILE A 318 3.26 12.13 -7.75
N ASN A 319 4.21 11.39 -7.21
CA ASN A 319 5.58 11.42 -7.71
C ASN A 319 5.69 10.68 -9.05
N ASP A 320 6.61 11.13 -9.90
CA ASP A 320 6.97 10.43 -11.14
C ASP A 320 8.09 9.41 -10.85
N ASP A 321 7.79 8.44 -9.98
CA ASP A 321 8.72 7.41 -9.53
C ASP A 321 8.00 6.10 -9.21
N GLY A 322 8.69 4.96 -9.37
CA GLY A 322 8.17 3.63 -9.04
C GLY A 322 6.88 3.30 -9.80
N TRP A 323 5.91 2.68 -9.11
CA TRP A 323 4.59 2.40 -9.69
C TRP A 323 3.81 3.68 -10.03
N PHE A 324 4.00 4.77 -9.30
CA PHE A 324 3.29 6.03 -9.56
C PHE A 324 3.62 6.57 -10.96
N ALA A 325 4.83 6.33 -11.47
CA ALA A 325 5.22 6.67 -12.83
C ALA A 325 4.44 5.89 -13.91
N GLU A 326 3.85 4.74 -13.57
CA GLU A 326 3.04 3.93 -14.49
C GLU A 326 1.60 4.46 -14.66
N VAL A 327 1.12 5.30 -13.74
CA VAL A 327 -0.19 5.97 -13.88
C VAL A 327 -0.13 6.91 -15.09
N PRO A 328 -1.11 6.85 -16.04
CA PRO A 328 -1.07 7.71 -17.22
C PRO A 328 -1.07 9.20 -16.86
N GLU A 329 -0.28 10.02 -17.56
CA GLU A 329 -0.16 11.47 -17.32
C GLU A 329 -1.49 12.24 -17.34
N LYS A 330 -2.45 11.76 -18.15
CA LYS A 330 -3.80 12.35 -18.20
C LYS A 330 -4.67 12.04 -16.97
N CYS A 331 -4.26 11.07 -16.14
CA CYS A 331 -5.04 10.56 -15.00
C CYS A 331 -4.54 11.07 -13.63
N ALA A 332 -3.35 11.67 -13.58
CA ALA A 332 -2.77 12.26 -12.38
C ALA A 332 -1.78 13.36 -12.73
N VAL A 333 -1.48 14.23 -11.77
CA VAL A 333 -0.47 15.27 -11.92
C VAL A 333 0.85 14.74 -11.36
N LYS A 334 1.80 14.47 -12.25
CA LYS A 334 3.10 13.95 -11.88
C LYS A 334 4.04 15.05 -11.39
N ILE A 335 4.74 14.79 -10.31
CA ILE A 335 5.70 15.67 -9.67
C ILE A 335 7.07 15.01 -9.73
N PRO A 336 8.05 15.59 -10.43
CA PRO A 336 9.43 15.14 -10.38
C PRO A 336 9.97 15.15 -8.95
N VAL A 337 10.87 14.23 -8.65
CA VAL A 337 11.52 14.19 -7.32
C VAL A 337 12.48 15.36 -7.15
N GLU A 338 13.16 15.75 -8.22
CA GLU A 338 14.05 16.93 -8.23
C GLU A 338 13.25 18.23 -8.12
N GLY A 339 13.61 19.09 -7.15
CA GLY A 339 12.92 20.38 -6.94
C GLY A 339 11.47 20.24 -6.46
N ILE A 340 11.15 19.17 -5.75
CA ILE A 340 9.79 18.76 -5.39
C ILE A 340 8.99 19.87 -4.68
N GLU A 341 9.61 20.66 -3.80
CA GLU A 341 8.93 21.74 -3.07
C GLU A 341 8.38 22.82 -4.00
N GLU A 342 9.19 23.25 -4.97
CA GLU A 342 8.80 24.26 -5.95
C GLU A 342 7.76 23.71 -6.92
N GLN A 343 7.96 22.49 -7.40
CA GLN A 343 7.02 21.81 -8.29
C GLN A 343 5.64 21.63 -7.65
N VAL A 344 5.58 21.19 -6.40
CA VAL A 344 4.32 21.04 -5.65
C VAL A 344 3.62 22.39 -5.51
N LEU A 345 4.35 23.45 -5.15
CA LEU A 345 3.80 24.81 -5.02
C LEU A 345 3.19 25.30 -6.34
N GLU A 346 3.93 25.21 -7.44
CA GLU A 346 3.47 25.67 -8.76
C GLU A 346 2.25 24.86 -9.25
N LYS A 347 2.29 23.54 -9.12
CA LYS A 347 1.17 22.69 -9.58
C LYS A 347 -0.10 22.93 -8.77
N ILE A 348 -0.01 23.06 -7.43
CA ILE A 348 -1.19 23.36 -6.60
C ILE A 348 -1.75 24.73 -7.00
N LYS A 349 -0.91 25.75 -7.13
CA LYS A 349 -1.32 27.10 -7.54
C LYS A 349 -2.01 27.12 -8.90
N TYR A 350 -1.47 26.38 -9.87
CA TYR A 350 -2.07 26.20 -11.19
C TYR A 350 -3.46 25.55 -11.09
N LEU A 351 -3.58 24.42 -10.37
CA LEU A 351 -4.83 23.67 -10.27
C LEU A 351 -5.94 24.42 -9.52
N ILE A 352 -5.59 25.23 -8.51
CA ILE A 352 -6.55 26.12 -7.83
C ILE A 352 -7.19 27.09 -8.83
N SER A 353 -6.41 27.64 -9.76
CA SER A 353 -6.90 28.58 -10.78
C SER A 353 -7.53 27.92 -12.01
N HIS A 354 -7.43 26.57 -12.14
CA HIS A 354 -7.92 25.81 -13.28
C HIS A 354 -8.82 24.64 -12.87
N PRO A 355 -10.01 24.88 -12.25
CA PRO A 355 -10.89 23.82 -11.75
C PRO A 355 -11.39 22.87 -12.84
N GLN A 356 -11.52 23.33 -14.09
CA GLN A 356 -11.92 22.48 -15.22
C GLN A 356 -10.85 21.43 -15.56
N GLU A 357 -9.56 21.78 -15.37
CA GLU A 357 -8.48 20.82 -15.55
C GLU A 357 -8.51 19.75 -14.46
N CYS A 358 -8.82 20.11 -13.21
CA CYS A 358 -9.03 19.14 -12.15
C CYS A 358 -10.17 18.14 -12.53
N LEU A 359 -11.30 18.64 -13.00
CA LEU A 359 -12.40 17.77 -13.43
C LEU A 359 -12.01 16.86 -14.59
N ARG A 360 -11.27 17.37 -15.57
CA ARG A 360 -10.78 16.59 -16.72
C ARG A 360 -9.87 15.45 -16.27
N ILE A 361 -8.89 15.74 -15.42
CA ILE A 361 -7.94 14.75 -14.88
C ILE A 361 -8.70 13.70 -14.06
N GLY A 362 -9.59 14.13 -13.17
CA GLY A 362 -10.38 13.23 -12.33
C GLY A 362 -11.25 12.26 -13.15
N ASN A 363 -11.93 12.74 -14.20
CA ASN A 363 -12.73 11.90 -15.09
C ASN A 363 -11.85 10.86 -15.82
N CYS A 364 -10.69 11.28 -16.38
CA CYS A 364 -9.76 10.35 -17.01
C CYS A 364 -9.22 9.31 -16.01
N ALA A 365 -9.00 9.71 -14.75
CA ALA A 365 -8.55 8.81 -13.71
C ALA A 365 -9.58 7.73 -13.40
N LYS A 366 -10.87 8.13 -13.29
CA LYS A 366 -11.97 7.19 -13.05
C LYS A 366 -12.09 6.17 -14.19
N GLU A 367 -12.14 6.64 -15.45
CA GLU A 367 -12.21 5.78 -16.63
C GLU A 367 -11.01 4.80 -16.70
N TYR A 368 -9.81 5.26 -16.33
CA TYR A 368 -8.61 4.43 -16.28
C TYR A 368 -8.76 3.29 -15.26
N ILE A 369 -9.21 3.59 -14.03
CA ILE A 369 -9.39 2.57 -13.00
C ILE A 369 -10.50 1.59 -13.37
N GLU A 370 -11.65 2.06 -13.86
CA GLU A 370 -12.76 1.20 -14.31
C GLU A 370 -12.32 0.20 -15.40
N LYS A 371 -11.42 0.61 -16.30
CA LYS A 371 -10.96 -0.22 -17.40
C LYS A 371 -9.83 -1.18 -16.99
N GLU A 372 -8.81 -0.68 -16.27
CA GLU A 372 -7.56 -1.42 -16.03
C GLU A 372 -7.59 -2.20 -14.71
N HIS A 373 -8.50 -1.86 -13.79
CA HIS A 373 -8.65 -2.49 -12.48
C HIS A 373 -10.01 -3.21 -12.34
N ASP A 374 -10.50 -3.81 -13.42
CA ASP A 374 -11.72 -4.61 -13.40
C ASP A 374 -11.52 -5.86 -12.52
N PRO A 375 -12.32 -6.04 -11.44
CA PRO A 375 -12.13 -7.14 -10.50
C PRO A 375 -12.26 -8.53 -11.13
N GLN A 376 -13.18 -8.71 -12.11
CA GLN A 376 -13.39 -10.02 -12.73
C GLN A 376 -12.19 -10.41 -13.57
N LYS A 377 -11.69 -9.46 -14.38
CA LYS A 377 -10.49 -9.68 -15.20
C LYS A 377 -9.26 -9.97 -14.33
N ILE A 378 -9.08 -9.23 -13.24
CA ILE A 378 -7.96 -9.45 -12.31
C ILE A 378 -8.04 -10.83 -11.67
N VAL A 379 -9.22 -11.27 -11.24
CA VAL A 379 -9.42 -12.61 -10.66
C VAL A 379 -9.14 -13.71 -11.69
N GLU A 380 -9.49 -13.49 -12.95
CA GLU A 380 -9.14 -14.42 -14.03
C GLU A 380 -7.62 -14.51 -14.22
N GLU A 381 -6.94 -13.38 -14.32
CA GLU A 381 -5.47 -13.33 -14.46
C GLU A 381 -4.73 -13.97 -13.26
N ILE A 382 -5.23 -13.75 -12.01
CA ILE A 382 -4.71 -14.39 -10.80
C ILE A 382 -4.90 -15.90 -10.88
N SER A 383 -6.10 -16.36 -11.28
CA SER A 383 -6.41 -17.79 -11.37
C SER A 383 -5.56 -18.47 -12.45
N GLU A 384 -5.44 -17.87 -13.63
CA GLU A 384 -4.58 -18.39 -14.69
C GLU A 384 -3.14 -18.56 -14.23
N PHE A 385 -2.58 -17.52 -13.55
CA PHE A 385 -1.21 -17.58 -13.07
C PHE A 385 -1.04 -18.59 -11.92
N LEU A 386 -2.05 -18.72 -11.04
CA LEU A 386 -2.04 -19.69 -9.97
C LEU A 386 -2.03 -21.14 -10.51
N GLU A 387 -2.79 -21.40 -11.58
CA GLU A 387 -2.99 -22.73 -12.16
C GLU A 387 -1.93 -23.14 -13.20
N GLU A 388 -1.07 -22.23 -13.65
CA GLU A 388 0.07 -22.58 -14.52
C GLU A 388 0.99 -23.60 -13.82
N GLU A 389 1.49 -24.59 -14.58
CA GLU A 389 2.57 -25.45 -14.12
C GLU A 389 3.93 -24.68 -14.17
N ILE A 390 4.78 -24.89 -13.17
CA ILE A 390 6.14 -24.29 -13.10
C ILE A 390 7.11 -25.11 -13.93
#